data_777efa0b90f638d37bcc6faff1bdaee1
#
_entry.id   777efa0b90f638d37bcc6faff1bdaee1
#
_cell.length_a   1.000
_cell.length_b   1.000
_cell.length_c   1.000
_cell.angle_alpha   90.00
_cell.angle_beta   90.00
_cell.angle_gamma   90.00
#
_symmetry.space_group_name_H-M   'P 1'
#
loop_
_entity.id
_entity.type
_entity.pdbx_description
1 polymer ?
#
loop_
_entity_poly.entity_id
_entity_poly.type
_entity_poly.pdbx_seq_one_letter_code
_entity_poly.pdbx_strand_id
1 'polypeptide(L)'
;MHYIAIATFARDLGTVKEILLRRRQYTYPSEFKNAQSYFDVQGGRAVIHFETDNAEAILRYTTDWPELVFDIFPVIPTESAWEYSTP
;
A
#
# COMPACT_ATOMS: atom_id res chain seq x y z
N MET A 1 8.88 10.77 -2.77
CA MET A 1 8.48 10.40 -1.39
C MET A 1 8.03 8.94 -1.38
N HIS A 2 8.54 8.19 -0.45
CA HIS A 2 8.14 6.80 -0.24
C HIS A 2 6.97 6.70 0.72
N TYR A 3 6.07 5.76 0.46
CA TYR A 3 4.91 5.51 1.30
C TYR A 3 4.76 4.02 1.55
N ILE A 4 4.23 3.71 2.72
CA ILE A 4 3.71 2.38 3.04
C ILE A 4 2.20 2.53 3.20
N ALA A 5 1.45 1.65 2.55
CA ALA A 5 0.02 1.51 2.72
C ALA A 5 -0.25 0.15 3.34
N ILE A 6 -1.01 0.13 4.43
CA ILE A 6 -1.52 -1.10 5.02
C ILE A 6 -3.01 -1.14 4.74
N ALA A 7 -3.45 -2.12 3.95
CA ALA A 7 -4.85 -2.32 3.62
C ALA A 7 -5.39 -3.47 4.45
N THR A 8 -6.49 -3.23 5.15
CA THR A 8 -7.12 -4.22 6.02
C THR A 8 -8.50 -4.59 5.48
N PHE A 9 -8.82 -5.87 5.52
CA PHE A 9 -10.10 -6.40 5.03
C PHE A 9 -10.49 -7.66 5.80
N ALA A 10 -11.73 -8.14 5.59
CA ALA A 10 -12.21 -9.34 6.27
C ALA A 10 -11.39 -10.57 5.87
N ARG A 11 -11.12 -11.44 6.84
CA ARG A 11 -10.24 -12.60 6.67
C ARG A 11 -10.95 -13.84 6.12
N ASP A 12 -12.26 -13.77 5.89
CA ASP A 12 -12.99 -14.93 5.35
C ASP A 12 -12.50 -15.26 3.93
N LEU A 13 -12.59 -16.54 3.57
CA LEU A 13 -12.02 -17.05 2.33
C LEU A 13 -12.64 -16.37 1.10
N GLY A 14 -13.94 -16.10 1.11
CA GLY A 14 -14.61 -15.46 -0.01
C GLY A 14 -14.06 -14.06 -0.28
N THR A 15 -13.92 -13.25 0.77
CA THR A 15 -13.37 -11.90 0.68
C THR A 15 -11.92 -11.93 0.21
N VAL A 16 -11.10 -12.82 0.79
CA VAL A 16 -9.68 -12.94 0.43
C VAL A 16 -9.54 -13.29 -1.05
N LYS A 17 -10.31 -14.25 -1.56
CA LYS A 17 -10.27 -14.64 -2.98
C LYS A 17 -10.69 -13.49 -3.89
N GLU A 18 -11.72 -12.75 -3.52
CA GLU A 18 -12.20 -11.63 -4.31
C GLU A 18 -11.15 -10.52 -4.38
N ILE A 19 -10.52 -10.18 -3.24
CA ILE A 19 -9.46 -9.18 -3.20
C ILE A 19 -8.29 -9.60 -4.09
N LEU A 20 -7.84 -10.84 -3.99
CA LEU A 20 -6.73 -11.33 -4.81
C LEU A 20 -7.07 -11.29 -6.30
N LEU A 21 -8.29 -11.68 -6.68
CA LEU A 21 -8.71 -11.64 -8.07
C LEU A 21 -8.72 -10.21 -8.61
N ARG A 22 -9.28 -9.28 -7.86
CA ARG A 22 -9.31 -7.87 -8.27
C ARG A 22 -7.90 -7.29 -8.34
N ARG A 23 -7.02 -7.66 -7.40
CA ARG A 23 -5.62 -7.19 -7.41
C ARG A 23 -4.88 -7.63 -8.67
N ARG A 24 -5.13 -8.82 -9.17
CA ARG A 24 -4.50 -9.31 -10.40
C ARG A 24 -4.87 -8.47 -11.62
N GLN A 25 -6.04 -7.85 -11.61
CA GLN A 25 -6.56 -7.06 -12.72
C GLN A 25 -6.35 -5.56 -12.53
N TYR A 26 -5.91 -5.15 -11.34
CA TYR A 26 -5.77 -3.75 -10.99
C TYR A 26 -4.44 -3.19 -11.48
N THR A 27 -4.49 -1.98 -12.03
CA THR A 27 -3.31 -1.21 -12.40
C THR A 27 -3.20 -0.01 -11.47
N TYR A 28 -2.08 0.12 -10.77
CA TYR A 28 -1.82 1.29 -9.92
C TYR A 28 -1.86 2.58 -10.73
N PRO A 29 -2.18 3.73 -10.09
CA PRO A 29 -2.03 5.01 -10.75
C PRO A 29 -0.65 5.14 -11.38
N SER A 30 -0.59 5.74 -12.58
CA SER A 30 0.67 5.85 -13.33
C SER A 30 1.72 6.70 -12.61
N GLU A 31 1.29 7.54 -11.65
CA GLU A 31 2.18 8.37 -10.84
C GLU A 31 2.91 7.57 -9.74
N PHE A 32 2.47 6.33 -9.48
CA PHE A 32 3.17 5.45 -8.55
C PHE A 32 4.40 4.84 -9.22
N LYS A 33 5.56 4.94 -8.56
CA LYS A 33 6.81 4.33 -9.02
C LYS A 33 7.21 3.21 -8.08
N ASN A 34 7.77 2.15 -8.68
CA ASN A 34 8.33 1.02 -7.92
C ASN A 34 7.33 0.42 -6.93
N ALA A 35 6.06 0.33 -7.30
CA ALA A 35 5.03 -0.21 -6.44
C ALA A 35 5.23 -1.72 -6.26
N GLN A 36 5.26 -2.16 -5.00
CA GLN A 36 5.34 -3.57 -4.62
C GLN A 36 4.30 -3.85 -3.57
N SER A 37 3.65 -4.99 -3.67
CA SER A 37 2.66 -5.39 -2.69
C SER A 37 2.97 -6.76 -2.12
N TYR A 38 2.65 -6.92 -0.85
CA TYR A 38 2.83 -8.16 -0.11
C TYR A 38 1.52 -8.51 0.57
N PHE A 39 1.16 -9.78 0.50
CA PHE A 39 -0.09 -10.25 1.09
C PHE A 39 0.23 -10.99 2.40
N ASP A 40 -0.51 -10.65 3.47
CA ASP A 40 -0.35 -11.32 4.76
C ASP A 40 -0.80 -12.78 4.61
N VAL A 41 0.10 -13.72 4.92
CA VAL A 41 -0.20 -15.16 4.78
C VAL A 41 -1.34 -15.62 5.69
N GLN A 42 -1.65 -14.84 6.74
CA GLN A 42 -2.80 -15.11 7.60
C GLN A 42 -4.10 -14.55 7.03
N GLY A 43 -4.01 -13.77 5.93
CA GLY A 43 -5.15 -13.05 5.36
C GLY A 43 -5.48 -11.79 6.16
N GLY A 44 -6.33 -10.94 5.61
CA GLY A 44 -6.84 -9.76 6.29
C GLY A 44 -6.02 -8.51 6.13
N ARG A 45 -4.81 -8.59 5.58
CA ARG A 45 -3.97 -7.41 5.30
C ARG A 45 -3.17 -7.59 4.02
N ALA A 46 -2.93 -6.46 3.36
CA ALA A 46 -1.89 -6.34 2.34
C ALA A 46 -1.03 -5.12 2.68
N VAL A 47 0.25 -5.20 2.38
CA VAL A 47 1.20 -4.10 2.60
C VAL A 47 1.74 -3.69 1.24
N ILE A 48 1.64 -2.42 0.94
CA ILE A 48 2.07 -1.88 -0.34
C ILE A 48 3.12 -0.80 -0.10
N HIS A 49 4.25 -0.92 -0.78
CA HIS A 49 5.26 0.13 -0.83
C HIS A 49 5.23 0.78 -2.21
N PHE A 50 5.22 2.09 -2.25
CA PHE A 50 5.29 2.83 -3.51
C PHE A 50 5.93 4.19 -3.30
N GLU A 51 6.33 4.81 -4.41
CA GLU A 51 6.88 6.16 -4.44
C GLU A 51 5.97 7.03 -5.28
N THR A 52 5.67 8.22 -4.81
CA THR A 52 4.96 9.23 -5.60
C THR A 52 5.21 10.63 -5.04
N ASP A 53 5.15 11.63 -5.90
CA ASP A 53 5.13 13.04 -5.50
C ASP A 53 3.73 13.64 -5.66
N ASN A 54 2.75 12.81 -6.02
CA ASN A 54 1.39 13.25 -6.33
C ASN A 54 0.41 12.72 -5.29
N ALA A 55 0.00 13.58 -4.34
CA ALA A 55 -0.93 13.18 -3.28
C ALA A 55 -2.30 12.81 -3.84
N GLU A 56 -2.73 13.41 -4.95
CA GLU A 56 -4.03 13.05 -5.56
C GLU A 56 -4.04 11.62 -6.08
N ALA A 57 -2.89 11.10 -6.51
CA ALA A 57 -2.79 9.71 -6.94
C ALA A 57 -3.07 8.75 -5.78
N ILE A 58 -2.66 9.12 -4.56
CA ILE A 58 -2.94 8.32 -3.36
C ILE A 58 -4.45 8.29 -3.11
N LEU A 59 -5.13 9.43 -3.23
CA LEU A 59 -6.58 9.49 -3.06
C LEU A 59 -7.30 8.64 -4.10
N ARG A 60 -6.87 8.71 -5.37
CA ARG A 60 -7.44 7.87 -6.43
C ARG A 60 -7.27 6.39 -6.12
N TYR A 61 -6.08 6.00 -5.66
CA TYR A 61 -5.80 4.62 -5.27
C TYR A 61 -6.77 4.15 -4.18
N THR A 62 -6.94 4.90 -3.11
CA THR A 62 -7.82 4.49 -2.01
C THR A 62 -9.28 4.47 -2.43
N THR A 63 -9.71 5.38 -3.31
CA THR A 63 -11.10 5.38 -3.80
C THR A 63 -11.40 4.24 -4.75
N ASP A 64 -10.38 3.66 -5.40
CA ASP A 64 -10.53 2.46 -6.22
C ASP A 64 -10.83 1.22 -5.38
N TRP A 65 -10.56 1.28 -4.08
CA TRP A 65 -10.73 0.15 -3.15
C TRP A 65 -11.57 0.56 -1.94
N PRO A 66 -12.83 0.96 -2.14
CA PRO A 66 -13.63 1.53 -1.06
C PRO A 66 -13.96 0.56 0.08
N GLU A 67 -13.88 -0.75 -0.17
CA GLU A 67 -14.14 -1.77 0.84
C GLU A 67 -12.94 -2.06 1.73
N LEU A 68 -11.75 -1.53 1.41
CA LEU A 68 -10.56 -1.71 2.24
C LEU A 68 -10.41 -0.54 3.21
N VAL A 69 -9.85 -0.84 4.38
CA VAL A 69 -9.44 0.19 5.34
C VAL A 69 -7.94 0.39 5.17
N PHE A 70 -7.55 1.60 4.82
CA PHE A 70 -6.14 1.93 4.58
C PHE A 70 -5.55 2.72 5.73
N ASP A 71 -4.31 2.39 6.06
CA ASP A 71 -3.42 3.22 6.85
C ASP A 71 -2.21 3.53 5.97
N ILE A 72 -2.02 4.79 5.59
CA ILE A 72 -0.97 5.19 4.65
C ILE A 72 -0.10 6.26 5.31
N PHE A 73 1.20 6.03 5.30
CA PHE A 73 2.13 6.96 5.93
C PHE A 73 3.43 7.07 5.12
N PRO A 74 4.07 8.25 5.14
CA PRO A 74 5.35 8.44 4.48
C PRO A 74 6.47 7.76 5.27
N VAL A 75 7.45 7.26 4.53
CA VAL A 75 8.64 6.62 5.11
C VAL A 75 9.88 7.11 4.39
N ILE A 76 11.03 6.98 5.04
CA ILE A 76 12.32 7.20 4.40
C ILE A 76 13.18 5.94 4.60
N PRO A 77 14.14 5.67 3.71
CA PRO A 77 15.10 4.60 3.96
C PRO A 77 15.82 4.82 5.29
N THR A 78 16.07 3.74 6.01
CA THR A 78 16.74 3.82 7.31
C THR A 78 18.07 4.56 7.22
N GLU A 79 18.81 4.34 6.15
CA GLU A 79 20.11 5.00 5.91
C GLU A 79 19.97 6.52 5.87
N SER A 80 18.86 7.02 5.32
CA SER A 80 18.61 8.46 5.29
C SER A 80 18.33 9.03 6.68
N ALA A 81 17.87 8.19 7.61
CA ALA A 81 17.57 8.60 8.97
C ALA A 81 18.81 8.54 9.89
N TRP A 82 19.89 7.89 9.47
CA TRP A 82 21.06 7.70 10.31
C TRP A 82 21.72 9.01 10.72
N GLU A 83 21.61 10.06 9.93
CA GLU A 83 22.18 11.37 10.30
C GLU A 83 21.58 11.92 11.59
N TYR A 84 20.34 11.51 11.94
CA TYR A 84 19.68 11.94 13.16
C TYR A 84 20.12 11.15 14.40
N SER A 85 20.96 10.12 14.23
CA SER A 85 21.50 9.32 15.34
C SER A 85 22.82 9.87 15.87
N THR A 86 23.41 10.85 15.19
CA THR A 86 24.67 11.45 15.63
C THR A 86 24.42 12.45 16.77
N PRO A 87 25.30 12.46 17.79
CA PRO A 87 25.17 13.40 18.90
C PRO A 87 25.27 14.87 18.47
#